data_1f18218b2a9f22cc74f3a61a12c55d42
#
_entry.id   1f18218b2a9f22cc74f3a61a12c55d42
#
_cell.length_a   1.000
_cell.length_b   1.000
_cell.length_c   1.000
_cell.angle_alpha   90.00
_cell.angle_beta   90.00
_cell.angle_gamma   90.00
#
_symmetry.space_group_name_H-M   'P 1'
#
loop_
_entity.id
_entity.type
_entity.pdbx_description
1 polymer ?
#
loop_
_entity_poly.entity_id
_entity_poly.type
_entity_poly.pdbx_seq_one_letter_code
_entity_poly.pdbx_strand_id
1 'polypeptide(L)'
;IYNRPANTYVATFIGSPTLNLLRCAVTGGQVGIQGAALNLAPPPSSANEVLLGVRPEHLVMQETAPWRGRVSVVEPTGPDTYVMVDTAAGSVTLRTDAQTRVQPGDAVGLAVEPANAHWFDASSENRLA
;
A
#
# COMPACT_ATOMS: atom_id res chain seq x y z
N ILE A 1 -11.17 15.25 -0.24
CA ILE A 1 -10.35 15.19 0.98
C ILE A 1 -10.11 13.76 1.41
N TYR A 2 -11.15 12.97 1.38
CA TYR A 2 -11.02 11.57 1.78
C TYR A 2 -9.95 10.82 0.97
N ASN A 3 -9.91 11.05 -0.34
CA ASN A 3 -8.96 10.38 -1.22
C ASN A 3 -7.63 11.10 -1.33
N ARG A 4 -7.53 12.32 -0.85
CA ARG A 4 -6.32 13.15 -0.98
C ARG A 4 -6.00 13.81 0.36
N PRO A 5 -5.60 13.01 1.36
CA PRO A 5 -5.30 13.55 2.69
C PRO A 5 -4.09 14.50 2.66
N ALA A 6 -4.09 15.46 3.57
CA ALA A 6 -3.04 16.48 3.62
C ALA A 6 -1.73 15.94 4.20
N ASN A 7 -1.81 15.04 5.16
CA ASN A 7 -0.63 14.40 5.75
C ASN A 7 -1.03 13.05 6.31
N THR A 8 -0.05 12.31 6.82
CA THR A 8 -0.30 10.93 7.28
C THR A 8 -1.22 10.86 8.49
N TYR A 9 -1.16 11.86 9.36
CA TYR A 9 -2.04 11.89 10.53
C TYR A 9 -3.51 11.93 10.09
N VAL A 10 -3.83 12.82 9.16
CA VAL A 10 -5.19 12.93 8.63
C VAL A 10 -5.55 11.65 7.87
N ALA A 11 -4.62 11.12 7.07
CA ALA A 11 -4.85 9.92 6.27
C ALA A 11 -5.20 8.72 7.15
N THR A 12 -4.44 8.49 8.22
CA THR A 12 -4.67 7.33 9.08
C THR A 12 -5.90 7.49 9.97
N PHE A 13 -6.25 8.73 10.29
CA PHE A 13 -7.38 8.99 11.17
C PHE A 13 -8.72 8.96 10.45
N ILE A 14 -8.77 9.41 9.21
CA ILE A 14 -10.01 9.48 8.45
C ILE A 14 -10.34 8.15 7.76
N GLY A 15 -9.33 7.45 7.29
CA GLY A 15 -9.55 6.20 6.57
C GLY A 15 -10.10 5.10 7.48
N SER A 16 -11.05 4.32 6.96
CA SER A 16 -11.58 3.16 7.66
C SER A 16 -11.84 2.08 6.62
N PRO A 17 -11.10 0.97 6.66
CA PRO A 17 -9.94 0.77 7.52
C PRO A 17 -8.81 1.75 7.21
N THR A 18 -7.83 1.77 8.09
CA THR A 18 -6.72 2.71 8.05
C THR A 18 -5.93 2.61 6.74
N LEU A 19 -5.45 3.76 6.28
CA LEU A 19 -4.56 3.84 5.13
C LEU A 19 -3.27 3.04 5.41
N ASN A 20 -2.84 2.24 4.44
CA ASN A 20 -1.55 1.58 4.52
C ASN A 20 -0.45 2.61 4.26
N LEU A 21 0.54 2.67 5.13
CA LEU A 21 1.68 3.58 4.98
C LEU A 21 2.96 2.76 4.90
N LEU A 22 3.71 2.97 3.83
CA LEU A 22 4.87 2.15 3.51
C LEU A 22 6.06 3.03 3.15
N ARG A 23 7.23 2.73 3.73
CA ARG A 23 8.46 3.42 3.35
C ARG A 23 8.97 2.88 2.04
N CYS A 24 9.25 3.79 1.10
CA CYS A 24 9.75 3.44 -0.20
C CYS A 24 11.03 4.20 -0.48
N ALA A 25 11.93 3.56 -1.22
CA ALA A 25 13.16 4.18 -1.68
C ALA A 25 12.94 4.72 -3.09
N VAL A 26 13.51 5.88 -3.39
CA VAL A 26 13.50 6.45 -4.74
C VAL A 26 14.93 6.42 -5.25
N THR A 27 15.17 5.63 -6.27
CA THR A 27 16.51 5.45 -6.84
C THR A 27 16.43 5.49 -8.36
N GLY A 28 17.17 6.40 -8.98
CA GLY A 28 17.24 6.46 -10.43
C GLY A 28 15.88 6.67 -11.10
N GLY A 29 14.99 7.43 -10.47
CA GLY A 29 13.66 7.68 -11.02
C GLY A 29 12.68 6.54 -10.83
N GLN A 30 13.02 5.56 -9.99
CA GLN A 30 12.14 4.43 -9.71
C GLN A 30 11.85 4.33 -8.24
N VAL A 31 10.62 3.91 -7.93
CA VAL A 31 10.18 3.67 -6.56
C VAL A 31 10.32 2.18 -6.26
N GLY A 32 10.95 1.87 -5.14
CA GLY A 32 11.12 0.50 -4.70
C GLY A 32 10.70 0.33 -3.25
N ILE A 33 10.26 -0.88 -2.90
CA ILE A 33 9.90 -1.23 -1.54
C ILE A 33 10.64 -2.52 -1.17
N GLN A 34 11.55 -2.41 -0.20
CA GLN A 34 12.34 -3.55 0.27
C GLN A 34 13.00 -4.33 -0.87
N GLY A 35 13.59 -3.60 -1.82
CA GLY A 35 14.27 -4.20 -2.95
C GLY A 35 13.38 -4.61 -4.11
N ALA A 36 12.07 -4.58 -3.94
CA ALA A 36 11.13 -4.87 -5.02
C ALA A 36 10.75 -3.58 -5.74
N ALA A 37 10.74 -3.60 -7.06
CA ALA A 37 10.33 -2.45 -7.84
C ALA A 37 8.81 -2.32 -7.82
N LEU A 38 8.34 -1.11 -7.52
CA LEU A 38 6.94 -0.77 -7.73
C LEU A 38 6.82 -0.06 -9.06
N ASN A 39 5.81 -0.40 -9.83
CA ASN A 39 5.61 0.22 -11.14
C ASN A 39 4.89 1.55 -10.96
N LEU A 40 5.54 2.48 -10.25
CA LEU A 40 4.97 3.78 -9.93
C LEU A 40 5.99 4.87 -10.24
N ALA A 41 5.50 6.00 -10.75
CA ALA A 41 6.33 7.17 -10.91
C ALA A 41 6.59 7.80 -9.54
N PRO A 42 7.83 8.23 -9.24
CA PRO A 42 8.10 8.90 -7.97
C PRO A 42 7.40 10.26 -7.90
N PRO A 43 7.10 10.74 -6.68
CA PRO A 43 6.53 12.06 -6.53
C PRO A 43 7.54 13.16 -6.84
N PRO A 44 7.11 14.41 -7.05
CA PRO A 44 8.03 15.52 -7.29
C PRO A 44 8.76 15.87 -5.99
N SER A 45 9.87 15.20 -5.75
CA SER A 45 10.68 15.38 -4.54
C SER A 45 12.11 14.97 -4.87
N SER A 46 13.06 15.62 -4.20
CA SER A 46 14.47 15.24 -4.30
C SER A 46 14.88 14.24 -3.23
N ALA A 47 13.96 13.84 -2.37
CA ALA A 47 14.26 12.90 -1.30
C ALA A 47 14.51 11.50 -1.85
N ASN A 48 15.38 10.76 -1.15
CA ASN A 48 15.68 9.37 -1.50
C ASN A 48 14.69 8.39 -0.88
N GLU A 49 13.85 8.86 0.02
CA GLU A 49 12.88 8.05 0.72
C GLU A 49 11.58 8.81 0.84
N VAL A 50 10.47 8.12 0.59
CA VAL A 50 9.13 8.70 0.68
C VAL A 50 8.21 7.69 1.35
N LEU A 51 7.06 8.17 1.83
CA LEU A 51 6.01 7.30 2.33
C LEU A 51 4.94 7.16 1.25
N LEU A 52 4.59 5.93 0.96
CA LEU A 52 3.47 5.61 0.09
C LEU A 52 2.26 5.31 0.95
N GLY A 53 1.18 6.05 0.71
CA GLY A 53 -0.10 5.76 1.33
C GLY A 53 -1.04 5.16 0.32
N VAL A 54 -1.65 4.03 0.65
CA VAL A 54 -2.60 3.37 -0.23
C VAL A 54 -3.74 2.79 0.60
N ARG A 55 -4.96 3.02 0.15
CA ARG A 55 -6.13 2.50 0.84
C ARG A 55 -6.29 1.02 0.56
N PRO A 56 -6.89 0.26 1.49
CA PRO A 56 -7.06 -1.19 1.33
C PRO A 56 -7.74 -1.58 0.01
N GLU A 57 -8.71 -0.81 -0.44
CA GLU A 57 -9.43 -1.11 -1.68
C GLU A 57 -8.61 -0.83 -2.93
N HIS A 58 -7.51 -0.11 -2.81
CA HIS A 58 -6.66 0.26 -3.95
C HIS A 58 -5.35 -0.53 -3.99
N LEU A 59 -5.16 -1.42 -3.03
CA LEU A 59 -4.05 -2.36 -3.03
C LEU A 59 -4.56 -3.67 -3.61
N VAL A 60 -3.91 -4.18 -4.63
CA VAL A 60 -4.41 -5.36 -5.33
C VAL A 60 -3.42 -6.51 -5.25
N MET A 61 -3.94 -7.72 -5.27
CA MET A 61 -3.12 -8.92 -5.38
C MET A 61 -2.86 -9.20 -6.85
N GLN A 62 -1.58 -9.34 -7.21
CA GLN A 62 -1.16 -9.59 -8.57
C GLN A 62 -0.05 -10.63 -8.55
N GLU A 63 -0.32 -11.79 -9.12
CA GLU A 63 0.57 -12.93 -8.98
C GLU A 63 1.99 -12.67 -9.46
N THR A 64 2.14 -11.86 -10.49
CA THR A 64 3.45 -11.57 -11.08
C THR A 64 4.15 -10.37 -10.47
N ALA A 65 3.52 -9.68 -9.52
CA ALA A 65 4.12 -8.50 -8.91
C ALA A 65 5.37 -8.86 -8.12
N PRO A 66 6.44 -8.05 -8.21
CA PRO A 66 7.68 -8.34 -7.49
C PRO A 66 7.60 -8.09 -5.99
N TRP A 67 6.69 -7.25 -5.54
CA TRP A 67 6.49 -7.02 -4.11
C TRP A 67 5.65 -8.16 -3.57
N ARG A 68 6.26 -8.98 -2.72
CA ARG A 68 5.66 -10.22 -2.26
C ARG A 68 5.36 -10.16 -0.78
N GLY A 69 4.34 -10.89 -0.36
CA GLY A 69 4.00 -11.05 1.04
C GLY A 69 3.33 -12.38 1.29
N ARG A 70 2.98 -12.61 2.55
CA ARG A 70 2.28 -13.82 2.97
C ARG A 70 1.02 -13.44 3.71
N VAL A 71 -0.08 -14.04 3.32
CA VAL A 71 -1.38 -13.79 3.95
C VAL A 71 -1.35 -14.27 5.39
N SER A 72 -1.73 -13.41 6.32
CA SER A 72 -1.78 -13.75 7.74
C SER A 72 -3.21 -13.91 8.24
N VAL A 73 -4.13 -13.07 7.78
CA VAL A 73 -5.52 -13.08 8.23
C VAL A 73 -6.44 -12.87 7.04
N VAL A 74 -7.54 -13.60 7.02
CA VAL A 74 -8.61 -13.41 6.04
C VAL A 74 -9.91 -13.25 6.82
N GLU A 75 -10.58 -12.11 6.63
CA GLU A 75 -11.77 -11.77 7.41
C GLU A 75 -12.92 -11.38 6.49
N PRO A 76 -13.84 -12.30 6.23
CA PRO A 76 -15.06 -11.98 5.48
C PRO A 76 -15.96 -11.05 6.30
N THR A 77 -16.54 -10.05 5.65
CA THR A 77 -17.45 -9.10 6.29
C THR A 77 -18.84 -9.10 5.66
N GLY A 78 -19.11 -10.06 4.77
CA GLY A 78 -20.32 -10.13 3.99
C GLY A 78 -20.08 -9.67 2.56
N PRO A 79 -20.20 -8.36 2.28
CA PRO A 79 -19.99 -7.88 0.89
C PRO A 79 -18.53 -7.90 0.47
N ASP A 80 -17.61 -7.79 1.42
CA ASP A 80 -16.17 -7.73 1.13
C ASP A 80 -15.41 -8.72 1.98
N THR A 81 -14.13 -8.88 1.66
CA THR A 81 -13.19 -9.65 2.47
C THR A 81 -11.96 -8.78 2.72
N TYR A 82 -11.56 -8.67 4.00
CA TYR A 82 -10.31 -8.01 4.35
C TYR A 82 -9.22 -9.04 4.46
N VAL A 83 -8.08 -8.75 3.84
CA VAL A 83 -6.94 -9.66 3.81
C VAL A 83 -5.75 -8.91 4.39
N MET A 84 -5.14 -9.45 5.42
CA MET A 84 -3.91 -8.90 5.97
C MET A 84 -2.74 -9.70 5.44
N VAL A 85 -1.74 -8.98 4.95
CA VAL A 85 -0.56 -9.59 4.33
C VAL A 85 0.69 -9.07 5.03
N ASP A 86 1.54 -9.96 5.47
CA ASP A 86 2.83 -9.60 6.06
C ASP A 86 3.86 -9.51 4.95
N THR A 87 4.53 -8.37 4.88
CA THR A 87 5.60 -8.12 3.90
C THR A 87 6.86 -7.70 4.63
N ALA A 88 7.97 -7.67 3.91
CA ALA A 88 9.24 -7.18 4.46
C ALA A 88 9.15 -5.70 4.87
N ALA A 89 8.21 -4.97 4.29
CA ALA A 89 7.98 -3.56 4.61
C ALA A 89 6.94 -3.36 5.72
N GLY A 90 6.39 -4.45 6.27
CA GLY A 90 5.36 -4.40 7.30
C GLY A 90 4.06 -5.04 6.85
N SER A 91 3.09 -5.07 7.75
CA SER A 91 1.77 -5.61 7.44
C SER A 91 0.94 -4.60 6.67
N VAL A 92 0.20 -5.10 5.68
CA VAL A 92 -0.72 -4.28 4.91
C VAL A 92 -2.10 -4.94 4.94
N THR A 93 -3.13 -4.12 4.72
CA THR A 93 -4.52 -4.60 4.66
C THR A 93 -5.09 -4.31 3.29
N LEU A 94 -5.68 -5.34 2.68
CA LEU A 94 -6.40 -5.21 1.43
C LEU A 94 -7.89 -5.40 1.67
N ARG A 95 -8.70 -4.80 0.81
CA ARG A 95 -10.13 -5.08 0.75
C ARG A 95 -10.42 -5.65 -0.63
N THR A 96 -10.90 -6.90 -0.65
CA THR A 96 -11.23 -7.59 -1.89
C THR A 96 -12.70 -7.98 -1.88
N ASP A 97 -13.17 -8.60 -2.97
CA ASP A 97 -14.55 -9.05 -3.03
C ASP A 97 -14.79 -10.30 -2.17
N ALA A 98 -16.05 -10.68 -2.05
CA ALA A 98 -16.45 -11.80 -1.19
C ALA A 98 -16.06 -13.16 -1.77
N GLN A 99 -15.67 -13.22 -3.03
CA GLN A 99 -15.31 -14.48 -3.70
C GLN A 99 -13.84 -14.80 -3.64
N THR A 100 -13.03 -13.97 -3.01
CA THR A 100 -11.60 -14.27 -2.91
C THR A 100 -11.36 -15.61 -2.25
N ARG A 101 -10.35 -16.34 -2.73
CA ARG A 101 -10.04 -17.68 -2.23
C ARG A 101 -8.71 -17.77 -1.50
N VAL A 102 -8.08 -16.63 -1.23
CA VAL A 102 -6.82 -16.65 -0.50
C VAL A 102 -7.04 -17.14 0.91
N GLN A 103 -6.03 -17.78 1.46
CA GLN A 103 -6.04 -18.34 2.80
C GLN A 103 -4.78 -17.93 3.55
N PRO A 104 -4.84 -17.93 4.90
CA PRO A 104 -3.63 -17.68 5.68
C PRO A 104 -2.51 -18.63 5.27
N GLY A 105 -1.31 -18.08 5.10
CA GLY A 105 -0.15 -18.84 4.64
C GLY A 105 0.13 -18.72 3.17
N ASP A 106 -0.82 -18.24 2.37
CA ASP A 106 -0.61 -18.08 0.93
C ASP A 106 0.40 -16.98 0.64
N ALA A 107 1.29 -17.24 -0.32
CA ALA A 107 2.20 -16.23 -0.84
C ALA A 107 1.50 -15.46 -1.95
N VAL A 108 1.55 -14.13 -1.87
CA VAL A 108 0.88 -13.29 -2.85
C VAL A 108 1.79 -12.16 -3.31
N GLY A 109 1.59 -11.68 -4.53
CA GLY A 109 2.19 -10.46 -5.01
C GLY A 109 1.24 -9.30 -4.81
N LEU A 110 1.78 -8.11 -4.58
CA LEU A 110 1.00 -6.91 -4.31
C LEU A 110 1.34 -5.83 -5.32
N ALA A 111 0.34 -5.08 -5.73
CA ALA A 111 0.50 -3.96 -6.65
C ALA A 111 -0.40 -2.81 -6.22
N VAL A 112 0.00 -1.61 -6.60
CA VAL A 112 -0.74 -0.39 -6.31
C VAL A 112 -1.14 0.24 -7.62
N GLU A 113 -2.40 0.64 -7.74
CA GLU A 113 -2.85 1.40 -8.90
C GLU A 113 -2.25 2.81 -8.83
N PRO A 114 -1.52 3.25 -9.86
CA PRO A 114 -0.82 4.53 -9.81
C PRO A 114 -1.73 5.72 -9.50
N ALA A 115 -2.95 5.71 -10.00
CA ALA A 115 -3.89 6.80 -9.78
C ALA A 115 -4.29 6.95 -8.31
N ASN A 116 -4.10 5.91 -7.52
CA ASN A 116 -4.54 5.86 -6.12
C ASN A 116 -3.39 5.87 -5.13
N ALA A 117 -2.18 6.14 -5.59
CA ALA A 117 -1.02 6.27 -4.71
C ALA A 117 -1.00 7.66 -4.11
N HIS A 118 -0.79 7.74 -2.81
CA HIS A 118 -0.64 9.01 -2.09
C HIS A 118 0.79 9.08 -1.55
N TRP A 119 1.44 10.21 -1.76
CA TRP A 119 2.86 10.34 -1.39
C TRP A 119 3.02 11.33 -0.25
N PHE A 120 3.85 10.98 0.72
CA PHE A 120 4.15 11.81 1.86
C PHE A 120 5.65 11.89 2.08
N ASP A 121 6.10 13.02 2.63
CA ASP A 121 7.50 13.19 2.99
C ASP A 121 7.84 12.24 4.14
N ALA A 122 8.95 11.51 4.02
CA ALA A 122 9.32 10.49 5.01
C ALA A 122 9.70 11.10 6.36
N SER A 123 10.13 12.36 6.40
CA SER A 123 10.52 13.02 7.64
C SER A 123 9.39 13.79 8.27
N SER A 124 8.71 14.65 7.50
CA SER A 124 7.66 15.53 8.02
C SER A 124 6.29 14.89 7.98
N GLU A 125 6.11 13.85 7.15
CA GLU A 125 4.84 13.20 6.87
C GLU A 125 3.83 14.11 6.20
N ASN A 126 4.29 15.22 5.63
CA ASN A 126 3.43 16.10 4.85
C ASN A 126 3.22 15.52 3.45
N ARG A 127 2.05 15.79 2.89
CA ARG A 127 1.70 15.30 1.57
C ARG A 127 2.59 15.91 0.49
N LEU A 128 3.07 15.08 -0.43
CA LEU A 128 3.89 15.49 -1.56
C LEU A 128 3.08 15.52 -2.86
N ALA A 129 2.17 14.56 -3.02
CA ALA A 129 1.38 14.47 -4.26
C ALA A 129 0.15 13.58 -4.08
#